data_54a4d22319fd60de83a0db1b84b74937
#
_entry.id   54a4d22319fd60de83a0db1b84b74937
#
_cell.length_a   1.000
_cell.length_b   1.000
_cell.length_c   1.000
_cell.angle_alpha   90.00
_cell.angle_beta   90.00
_cell.angle_gamma   90.00
#
_symmetry.space_group_name_H-M   'P 1'
#
loop_
_entity.id
_entity.type
_entity.pdbx_description
1 polymer ?
#
loop_
_entity_poly.entity_id
_entity_poly.type
_entity_poly.pdbx_seq_one_letter_code
_entity_poly.pdbx_strand_id
1 'polypeptide(L)'
;MLRIFSWNVNGLRAVIKKGALQKFIAEYQPDILCLQEIKAKPEQIDYDFPGYKVVWNPAERAGYSGTAILFSEHKNRFASPKMYIPDGADRFAPLGAVLPDTQRMTFLASKSSEEKSMASREGRVLVLEFEKFYLVNVYTPNSKPDLSRLILREETWDPEFLKFLKDLEKIKPVVVCGDFNAAHEEIDIARPKTNHHSAGFTDEERRGITNLINAGFVDSFRVLNPDVQRYTWWSHWGHARENNVGWRIDYFFISKSLRKNLKSAEIYEGVMGSDHCPVSIDLEI
;
A
#
# COMPACT_ATOMS: atom_id res chain seq x y z
N MET A 1 -4.27 -6.62 20.25
CA MET A 1 -4.84 -6.33 18.94
C MET A 1 -4.02 -5.23 18.29
N LEU A 2 -3.56 -5.41 17.08
CA LEU A 2 -2.82 -4.44 16.28
C LEU A 2 -3.74 -4.00 15.14
N ARG A 3 -4.05 -2.69 15.07
CA ARG A 3 -4.87 -2.09 14.02
C ARG A 3 -4.01 -1.35 13.01
N ILE A 4 -4.00 -1.85 11.77
CA ILE A 4 -3.24 -1.29 10.66
C ILE A 4 -4.21 -0.72 9.63
N PHE A 5 -3.98 0.53 9.24
CA PHE A 5 -4.71 1.20 8.16
C PHE A 5 -3.82 1.42 6.94
N SER A 6 -4.45 1.44 5.78
CA SER A 6 -3.84 1.86 4.51
C SER A 6 -4.75 2.88 3.83
N TRP A 7 -4.18 3.97 3.32
CA TRP A 7 -4.91 5.03 2.63
C TRP A 7 -4.09 5.69 1.54
N ASN A 8 -4.50 5.56 0.29
CA ASN A 8 -4.01 6.42 -0.78
C ASN A 8 -4.63 7.81 -0.59
N VAL A 9 -3.79 8.79 -0.27
CA VAL A 9 -4.22 10.16 0.07
C VAL A 9 -4.26 11.09 -1.14
N ASN A 10 -3.79 10.63 -2.30
CA ASN A 10 -3.73 11.43 -3.53
C ASN A 10 -3.19 12.86 -3.32
N GLY A 11 -2.17 12.97 -2.47
CA GLY A 11 -1.53 14.23 -2.09
C GLY A 11 -1.73 14.58 -0.62
N LEU A 12 -0.74 14.26 0.22
CA LEU A 12 -0.78 14.41 1.67
C LEU A 12 -1.03 15.86 2.12
N ARG A 13 -0.40 16.84 1.46
CA ARG A 13 -0.63 18.27 1.75
C ARG A 13 -2.10 18.68 1.60
N ALA A 14 -2.77 18.16 0.58
CA ALA A 14 -4.17 18.47 0.32
C ALA A 14 -5.10 17.88 1.40
N VAL A 15 -4.85 16.64 1.81
CA VAL A 15 -5.63 15.95 2.84
C VAL A 15 -5.44 16.60 4.22
N ILE A 16 -4.21 17.03 4.55
CA ILE A 16 -3.89 17.79 5.76
C ILE A 16 -4.61 19.15 5.73
N LYS A 17 -4.48 19.90 4.63
CA LYS A 17 -5.12 21.22 4.48
C LYS A 17 -6.65 21.16 4.64
N LYS A 18 -7.29 20.07 4.21
CA LYS A 18 -8.73 19.82 4.40
C LYS A 18 -9.09 19.38 5.82
N GLY A 19 -8.12 19.15 6.72
CA GLY A 19 -8.34 18.60 8.06
C GLY A 19 -8.78 17.13 8.07
N ALA A 20 -8.78 16.46 6.92
CA ALA A 20 -9.31 15.10 6.80
C ALA A 20 -8.40 14.06 7.47
N LEU A 21 -7.07 14.22 7.37
CA LEU A 21 -6.12 13.33 8.04
C LEU A 21 -6.20 13.47 9.56
N GLN A 22 -6.28 14.71 10.05
CA GLN A 22 -6.38 15.01 11.48
C GLN A 22 -7.66 14.39 12.08
N LYS A 23 -8.78 14.59 11.39
CA LYS A 23 -10.07 13.99 11.78
C LYS A 23 -9.99 12.47 11.80
N PHE A 24 -9.40 11.86 10.75
CA PHE A 24 -9.22 10.43 10.65
C PHE A 24 -8.37 9.87 11.80
N ILE A 25 -7.20 10.49 12.08
CA ILE A 25 -6.32 10.06 13.16
C ILE A 25 -7.02 10.19 14.52
N ALA A 26 -7.75 11.28 14.77
CA ALA A 26 -8.46 11.52 16.03
C ALA A 26 -9.58 10.48 16.24
N GLU A 27 -10.31 10.13 15.19
CA GLU A 27 -11.46 9.22 15.24
C GLU A 27 -11.04 7.75 15.37
N TYR A 28 -10.10 7.31 14.53
CA TYR A 28 -9.75 5.89 14.40
C TYR A 28 -8.52 5.47 15.21
N GLN A 29 -7.66 6.41 15.59
CA GLN A 29 -6.45 6.20 16.40
C GLN A 29 -5.64 4.97 15.94
N PRO A 30 -5.19 4.91 14.67
CA PRO A 30 -4.48 3.77 14.14
C PRO A 30 -3.22 3.44 14.95
N ASP A 31 -2.89 2.15 15.10
CA ASP A 31 -1.57 1.76 15.60
C ASP A 31 -0.52 2.02 14.53
N ILE A 32 -0.88 1.73 13.27
CA ILE A 32 -0.06 1.98 12.09
C ILE A 32 -0.96 2.52 10.98
N LEU A 33 -0.49 3.54 10.26
CA LEU A 33 -1.15 4.10 9.09
C LEU A 33 -0.16 4.16 7.91
N CYS A 34 -0.43 3.37 6.87
CA CYS A 34 0.31 3.34 5.62
C CYS A 34 -0.33 4.30 4.63
N LEU A 35 0.46 5.22 4.07
CA LEU A 35 0.01 6.22 3.11
C LEU A 35 0.66 5.98 1.74
N GLN A 36 -0.12 6.12 0.68
CA GLN A 36 0.34 6.09 -0.70
C GLN A 36 0.01 7.41 -1.39
N GLU A 37 0.70 7.70 -2.47
CA GLU A 37 0.61 8.97 -3.21
C GLU A 37 0.75 10.21 -2.33
N ILE A 38 1.76 10.22 -1.45
CA ILE A 38 2.00 11.39 -0.56
C ILE A 38 2.32 12.66 -1.34
N LYS A 39 2.92 12.55 -2.54
CA LYS A 39 3.21 13.64 -3.48
C LYS A 39 3.92 14.83 -2.83
N ALA A 40 4.70 14.55 -1.78
CA ALA A 40 5.41 15.56 -1.00
C ALA A 40 6.70 14.97 -0.41
N LYS A 41 7.67 15.85 -0.16
CA LYS A 41 8.83 15.56 0.67
C LYS A 41 8.56 15.98 2.12
N PRO A 42 9.25 15.40 3.12
CA PRO A 42 9.03 15.72 4.54
C PRO A 42 9.04 17.21 4.84
N GLU A 43 9.99 17.96 4.29
CA GLU A 43 10.15 19.41 4.48
C GLU A 43 9.02 20.27 3.90
N GLN A 44 8.12 19.68 3.13
CA GLN A 44 6.94 20.32 2.54
C GLN A 44 5.66 20.10 3.37
N ILE A 45 5.77 19.34 4.47
CA ILE A 45 4.63 18.99 5.33
C ILE A 45 4.69 19.86 6.59
N ASP A 46 3.72 20.76 6.71
CA ASP A 46 3.51 21.61 7.89
C ASP A 46 2.49 20.95 8.82
N TYR A 47 2.86 19.79 9.40
CA TYR A 47 2.06 19.05 10.38
C TYR A 47 2.93 18.02 11.11
N ASP A 48 2.94 18.08 12.44
CA ASP A 48 3.89 17.29 13.27
C ASP A 48 3.45 15.85 13.57
N PHE A 49 2.28 15.42 13.13
CA PHE A 49 1.70 14.10 13.40
C PHE A 49 1.73 13.73 14.90
N PRO A 50 1.02 14.46 15.78
CA PRO A 50 1.13 14.29 17.23
C PRO A 50 0.90 12.84 17.66
N GLY A 51 1.87 12.26 18.41
CA GLY A 51 1.81 10.89 18.89
C GLY A 51 2.23 9.81 17.89
N TYR A 52 2.74 10.21 16.72
CA TYR A 52 3.22 9.27 15.69
C TYR A 52 4.64 9.59 15.25
N LYS A 53 5.43 8.54 15.05
CA LYS A 53 6.65 8.61 14.23
C LYS A 53 6.29 8.37 12.77
N VAL A 54 6.97 9.07 11.88
CA VAL A 54 6.74 8.95 10.43
C VAL A 54 8.01 8.48 9.75
N VAL A 55 7.85 7.44 8.95
CA VAL A 55 8.90 6.96 8.04
C VAL A 55 8.49 7.35 6.62
N TRP A 56 9.37 8.07 5.94
CA TRP A 56 9.11 8.66 4.63
C TRP A 56 9.86 7.93 3.53
N ASN A 57 9.21 7.74 2.41
CA ASN A 57 9.80 7.27 1.15
C ASN A 57 9.26 8.12 -0.01
N PRO A 58 9.68 9.40 -0.12
CA PRO A 58 9.20 10.30 -1.15
C PRO A 58 9.80 9.94 -2.51
N ALA A 59 9.07 10.26 -3.59
CA ALA A 59 9.63 10.21 -4.92
C ALA A 59 10.68 11.33 -5.12
N GLU A 60 11.66 11.08 -5.98
CA GLU A 60 12.62 12.11 -6.42
C GLU A 60 11.90 13.25 -7.16
N ARG A 61 10.91 12.89 -8.00
CA ARG A 61 10.09 13.85 -8.74
C ARG A 61 9.10 14.54 -7.81
N ALA A 62 9.16 15.85 -7.74
CA ALA A 62 8.26 16.65 -6.93
C ALA A 62 6.79 16.47 -7.34
N GLY A 63 5.90 16.37 -6.34
CA GLY A 63 4.45 16.27 -6.57
C GLY A 63 3.97 14.95 -7.18
N TYR A 64 4.76 13.90 -7.10
CA TYR A 64 4.49 12.61 -7.71
C TYR A 64 4.72 11.46 -6.73
N SER A 65 3.88 10.39 -6.79
CA SER A 65 4.07 9.13 -6.07
C SER A 65 4.46 9.28 -4.58
N GLY A 66 5.33 8.41 -4.07
CA GLY A 66 5.82 8.43 -2.70
C GLY A 66 4.91 7.72 -1.71
N THR A 67 5.52 7.07 -0.71
CA THR A 67 4.83 6.38 0.37
C THR A 67 5.33 6.87 1.73
N ALA A 68 4.50 6.71 2.77
CA ALA A 68 4.91 6.95 4.15
C ALA A 68 4.21 5.96 5.09
N ILE A 69 4.81 5.71 6.24
CA ILE A 69 4.19 4.91 7.31
C ILE A 69 4.28 5.71 8.61
N LEU A 70 3.12 5.91 9.25
CA LEU A 70 2.99 6.45 10.59
C LEU A 70 2.81 5.29 11.57
N PHE A 71 3.48 5.31 12.69
CA PHE A 71 3.27 4.35 13.78
C PHE A 71 3.22 5.05 15.13
N SER A 72 2.25 4.62 15.97
CA SER A 72 1.95 5.25 17.25
C SER A 72 3.08 5.06 18.26
N GLU A 73 3.51 6.14 18.90
CA GLU A 73 4.51 6.11 19.98
C GLU A 73 3.89 5.67 21.32
N HIS A 74 2.60 5.92 21.52
CA HIS A 74 1.92 5.67 22.80
C HIS A 74 1.60 4.20 23.07
N LYS A 75 1.56 3.40 22.02
CA LYS A 75 1.31 1.98 22.11
C LYS A 75 2.64 1.20 22.03
N ASN A 76 3.50 1.35 23.05
CA ASN A 76 4.82 0.72 23.23
C ASN A 76 4.84 -0.82 23.06
N ARG A 77 3.97 -1.38 22.21
CA ARG A 77 3.88 -2.82 21.96
C ARG A 77 4.90 -3.33 20.96
N PHE A 78 5.57 -2.41 20.26
CA PHE A 78 6.55 -2.78 19.24
C PHE A 78 7.87 -2.08 19.54
N ALA A 79 8.95 -2.85 19.67
CA ALA A 79 10.30 -2.30 19.54
C ALA A 79 10.35 -1.49 18.24
N SER A 80 11.04 -0.35 18.22
CA SER A 80 11.16 0.51 17.05
C SER A 80 11.43 -0.34 15.81
N PRO A 81 10.55 -0.32 14.78
CA PRO A 81 10.72 -1.16 13.61
C PRO A 81 11.99 -0.74 12.87
N LYS A 82 12.64 -1.70 12.24
CA LYS A 82 13.72 -1.40 11.29
C LYS A 82 13.13 -1.07 9.93
N MET A 83 13.66 -0.05 9.28
CA MET A 83 13.22 0.36 7.95
C MET A 83 14.06 -0.34 6.87
N TYR A 84 13.40 -0.79 5.81
CA TYR A 84 14.03 -1.25 4.57
C TYR A 84 13.42 -0.50 3.39
N ILE A 85 14.29 0.03 2.53
CA ILE A 85 13.92 0.51 1.20
C ILE A 85 14.54 -0.48 0.20
N PRO A 86 13.73 -1.16 -0.63
CA PRO A 86 14.26 -2.04 -1.64
C PRO A 86 15.17 -1.23 -2.58
N ASP A 87 16.44 -1.59 -2.72
CA ASP A 87 17.52 -1.08 -3.59
C ASP A 87 18.69 -0.31 -2.97
N GLY A 88 18.81 -0.29 -1.65
CA GLY A 88 20.06 0.10 -1.00
C GLY A 88 20.44 1.59 -1.09
N ALA A 89 19.47 2.47 -1.31
CA ALA A 89 19.71 3.90 -1.18
C ALA A 89 19.64 4.31 0.29
N ASP A 90 20.78 4.48 0.94
CA ASP A 90 20.96 5.08 2.29
C ASP A 90 20.45 6.53 2.39
N ARG A 91 19.43 6.92 1.62
CA ARG A 91 19.11 8.32 1.40
C ARG A 91 18.33 8.99 2.52
N PHE A 92 17.71 8.23 3.42
CA PHE A 92 16.96 8.81 4.53
C PHE A 92 16.95 7.87 5.75
N ALA A 93 18.10 7.66 6.36
CA ALA A 93 18.17 7.15 7.72
C ALA A 93 18.45 8.33 8.69
N PRO A 94 17.44 9.03 9.19
CA PRO A 94 17.57 9.69 10.46
C PRO A 94 17.08 8.74 11.52
N LEU A 95 17.89 8.56 12.55
CA LEU A 95 17.64 7.80 13.78
C LEU A 95 18.29 6.41 13.84
N GLY A 96 19.64 6.37 13.67
CA GLY A 96 20.45 5.40 14.42
C GLY A 96 20.27 3.91 14.14
N ALA A 97 19.67 3.49 13.03
CA ALA A 97 19.56 2.10 12.66
C ALA A 97 20.65 1.73 11.65
N VAL A 98 21.76 1.20 12.13
CA VAL A 98 22.74 0.49 11.31
C VAL A 98 22.08 -0.80 10.82
N LEU A 99 21.83 -0.89 9.52
CA LEU A 99 21.42 -2.15 8.89
C LEU A 99 22.58 -3.14 8.95
N PRO A 100 22.34 -4.43 9.32
CA PRO A 100 23.38 -5.44 9.19
C PRO A 100 23.78 -5.58 7.72
N ASP A 101 25.09 -5.60 7.45
CA ASP A 101 25.70 -5.62 6.11
C ASP A 101 25.33 -6.81 5.20
N THR A 102 24.54 -7.75 5.66
CA THR A 102 24.34 -9.06 5.01
C THR A 102 22.98 -9.27 4.35
N GLN A 103 22.04 -8.32 4.39
CA GLN A 103 20.72 -8.50 3.78
C GLN A 103 20.21 -7.26 3.04
N ARG A 104 20.96 -6.83 2.02
CA ARG A 104 20.43 -5.97 0.97
C ARG A 104 19.51 -6.83 0.09
N MET A 105 18.22 -6.83 0.38
CA MET A 105 17.25 -7.40 -0.54
C MET A 105 17.13 -6.50 -1.77
N THR A 106 17.72 -6.93 -2.87
CA THR A 106 17.60 -6.25 -4.15
C THR A 106 16.26 -6.57 -4.79
N PHE A 107 15.33 -5.67 -4.64
CA PHE A 107 14.15 -5.59 -5.52
C PHE A 107 14.65 -5.13 -6.91
N LEU A 108 14.40 -5.89 -7.97
CA LEU A 108 14.86 -5.63 -9.35
C LEU A 108 16.36 -5.89 -9.64
N ALA A 109 17.00 -6.90 -9.04
CA ALA A 109 18.43 -7.17 -9.24
C ALA A 109 18.83 -7.65 -10.65
N SER A 110 17.89 -7.96 -11.54
CA SER A 110 18.16 -8.72 -12.77
C SER A 110 17.96 -8.01 -14.11
N LYS A 111 17.47 -6.77 -14.15
CA LYS A 111 17.15 -6.06 -15.40
C LYS A 111 17.68 -4.62 -15.52
N SER A 112 17.45 -3.95 -16.64
CA SER A 112 18.06 -2.69 -17.05
C SER A 112 18.07 -1.57 -15.99
N SER A 113 19.03 -0.65 -16.06
CA SER A 113 19.20 0.46 -15.11
C SER A 113 17.99 1.40 -15.03
N GLU A 114 17.15 1.46 -16.06
CA GLU A 114 15.95 2.30 -16.11
C GLU A 114 14.78 1.70 -15.32
N GLU A 115 14.59 0.38 -15.37
CA GLU A 115 13.50 -0.31 -14.65
C GLU A 115 13.77 -0.44 -13.14
N LYS A 116 15.04 -0.64 -12.75
CA LYS A 116 15.50 -0.55 -11.35
C LYS A 116 15.20 0.80 -10.72
N SER A 117 15.16 1.85 -11.54
CA SER A 117 14.98 3.21 -11.08
C SER A 117 13.54 3.56 -10.66
N MET A 118 12.52 2.84 -11.14
CA MET A 118 11.14 3.23 -10.91
C MET A 118 10.70 3.00 -9.46
N ALA A 119 10.91 1.80 -8.92
CA ALA A 119 10.48 1.51 -7.54
C ALA A 119 11.22 2.38 -6.53
N SER A 120 12.53 2.61 -6.74
CA SER A 120 13.37 3.40 -5.85
C SER A 120 13.21 4.90 -6.01
N ARG A 121 13.20 5.40 -7.24
CA ARG A 121 13.09 6.85 -7.51
C ARG A 121 11.68 7.40 -7.31
N GLU A 122 10.67 6.54 -7.44
CA GLU A 122 9.27 6.93 -7.27
C GLU A 122 8.73 6.68 -5.85
N GLY A 123 9.53 6.10 -4.95
CA GLY A 123 9.14 5.89 -3.55
C GLY A 123 7.91 4.98 -3.40
N ARG A 124 7.83 3.90 -4.21
CA ARG A 124 6.62 3.07 -4.32
C ARG A 124 6.51 1.96 -3.30
N VAL A 125 7.62 1.50 -2.74
CA VAL A 125 7.65 0.40 -1.77
C VAL A 125 8.42 0.82 -0.53
N LEU A 126 7.77 0.73 0.63
CA LEU A 126 8.37 1.01 1.94
C LEU A 126 8.12 -0.18 2.86
N VAL A 127 9.18 -0.71 3.47
CA VAL A 127 9.10 -1.87 4.34
C VAL A 127 9.52 -1.51 5.75
N LEU A 128 8.72 -1.94 6.72
CA LEU A 128 9.09 -1.96 8.13
C LEU A 128 9.20 -3.39 8.64
N GLU A 129 10.31 -3.70 9.31
CA GLU A 129 10.50 -4.97 10.01
C GLU A 129 10.05 -4.84 11.45
N PHE A 130 9.01 -5.57 11.82
CA PHE A 130 8.60 -5.80 13.19
C PHE A 130 9.18 -7.13 13.71
N GLU A 131 9.11 -7.36 15.01
CA GLU A 131 9.61 -8.59 15.62
C GLU A 131 9.01 -9.85 14.98
N LYS A 132 7.69 -9.85 14.76
CA LYS A 132 6.93 -11.03 14.30
C LYS A 132 6.57 -11.03 12.82
N PHE A 133 6.70 -9.92 12.10
CA PHE A 133 6.29 -9.81 10.70
C PHE A 133 6.99 -8.66 9.98
N TYR A 134 6.97 -8.69 8.65
CA TYR A 134 7.26 -7.54 7.81
C TYR A 134 5.97 -6.83 7.41
N LEU A 135 5.96 -5.49 7.49
CA LEU A 135 4.92 -4.65 6.90
C LEU A 135 5.45 -4.01 5.62
N VAL A 136 4.77 -4.26 4.52
CA VAL A 136 5.10 -3.70 3.20
C VAL A 136 3.98 -2.76 2.80
N ASN A 137 4.31 -1.48 2.62
CA ASN A 137 3.43 -0.47 2.07
C ASN A 137 3.76 -0.27 0.59
N VAL A 138 2.81 -0.50 -0.31
CA VAL A 138 3.02 -0.43 -1.76
C VAL A 138 2.08 0.55 -2.44
N TYR A 139 2.62 1.28 -3.42
CA TYR A 139 1.88 2.01 -4.44
C TYR A 139 2.26 1.45 -5.81
N THR A 140 1.47 0.50 -6.28
CA THR A 140 1.72 -0.19 -7.55
C THR A 140 1.60 0.77 -8.73
N PRO A 141 2.46 0.68 -9.76
CA PRO A 141 2.32 1.51 -10.96
C PRO A 141 0.97 1.30 -11.63
N ASN A 142 0.31 2.37 -11.99
CA ASN A 142 -0.89 2.35 -12.80
C ASN A 142 -0.52 2.09 -14.28
N SER A 143 -1.32 1.29 -14.99
CA SER A 143 -1.08 0.93 -16.40
C SER A 143 -1.34 2.07 -17.39
N LYS A 144 -1.89 3.19 -16.91
CA LYS A 144 -2.39 4.35 -17.67
C LYS A 144 -3.61 4.01 -18.56
N PRO A 145 -4.45 5.01 -18.93
CA PRO A 145 -5.63 4.77 -19.76
C PRO A 145 -5.32 4.19 -21.14
N ASP A 146 -4.13 4.50 -21.69
CA ASP A 146 -3.63 3.99 -22.97
C ASP A 146 -2.93 2.63 -22.86
N LEU A 147 -2.89 2.03 -21.66
CA LEU A 147 -2.24 0.78 -21.34
C LEU A 147 -0.72 0.74 -21.65
N SER A 148 -0.09 1.90 -21.82
CA SER A 148 1.33 1.99 -22.20
C SER A 148 2.30 1.42 -21.14
N ARG A 149 1.83 1.16 -19.91
CA ARG A 149 2.58 0.51 -18.84
C ARG A 149 2.11 -0.92 -18.52
N LEU A 150 1.21 -1.50 -19.31
CA LEU A 150 0.68 -2.84 -19.03
C LEU A 150 1.78 -3.90 -19.09
N ILE A 151 2.64 -3.86 -20.10
CA ILE A 151 3.79 -4.76 -20.22
C ILE A 151 4.73 -4.63 -19.02
N LEU A 152 4.98 -3.40 -18.54
CA LEU A 152 5.77 -3.17 -17.33
C LEU A 152 5.13 -3.88 -16.10
N ARG A 153 3.80 -3.80 -15.97
CA ARG A 153 3.08 -4.47 -14.88
C ARG A 153 3.22 -5.97 -14.98
N GLU A 154 2.85 -6.55 -16.14
CA GLU A 154 2.78 -8.00 -16.34
C GLU A 154 4.14 -8.68 -16.29
N GLU A 155 5.13 -8.13 -17.01
CA GLU A 155 6.41 -8.81 -17.21
C GLU A 155 7.49 -8.46 -16.18
N THR A 156 7.33 -7.33 -15.48
CA THR A 156 8.38 -6.84 -14.58
C THR A 156 7.88 -6.60 -13.17
N TRP A 157 6.96 -5.65 -12.98
CA TRP A 157 6.56 -5.21 -11.64
C TRP A 157 5.91 -6.33 -10.83
N ASP A 158 4.84 -6.92 -11.34
CA ASP A 158 4.05 -7.89 -10.57
C ASP A 158 4.84 -9.17 -10.26
N PRO A 159 5.61 -9.78 -11.20
CA PRO A 159 6.46 -10.94 -10.91
C PRO A 159 7.58 -10.63 -9.90
N GLU A 160 8.24 -9.49 -10.02
CA GLU A 160 9.35 -9.15 -9.14
C GLU A 160 8.86 -8.74 -7.74
N PHE A 161 7.73 -8.04 -7.66
CA PHE A 161 7.09 -7.73 -6.39
C PHE A 161 6.66 -9.00 -5.66
N LEU A 162 6.05 -9.95 -6.35
CA LEU A 162 5.72 -11.26 -5.78
C LEU A 162 6.98 -11.97 -5.27
N LYS A 163 8.03 -12.02 -6.09
CA LYS A 163 9.31 -12.63 -5.68
C LYS A 163 9.86 -11.96 -4.41
N PHE A 164 9.85 -10.63 -4.37
CA PHE A 164 10.28 -9.85 -3.20
C PHE A 164 9.49 -10.20 -1.93
N LEU A 165 8.16 -10.27 -2.01
CA LEU A 165 7.32 -10.66 -0.88
C LEU A 165 7.61 -12.10 -0.43
N LYS A 166 7.84 -13.01 -1.36
CA LYS A 166 8.20 -14.41 -1.03
C LYS A 166 9.58 -14.52 -0.40
N ASP A 167 10.53 -13.68 -0.79
CA ASP A 167 11.85 -13.65 -0.16
C ASP A 167 11.78 -13.13 1.28
N LEU A 168 10.95 -12.11 1.56
CA LEU A 168 10.63 -11.68 2.92
C LEU A 168 9.95 -12.80 3.73
N GLU A 169 8.97 -13.47 3.13
CA GLU A 169 8.19 -14.52 3.79
C GLU A 169 9.01 -15.73 4.22
N LYS A 170 10.15 -16.01 3.57
CA LYS A 170 11.10 -17.04 4.00
C LYS A 170 11.69 -16.76 5.40
N ILE A 171 11.71 -15.49 5.80
CA ILE A 171 12.30 -15.05 7.08
C ILE A 171 11.21 -14.91 8.14
N LYS A 172 10.14 -14.17 7.83
CA LYS A 172 8.99 -13.91 8.71
C LYS A 172 7.72 -13.73 7.89
N PRO A 173 6.53 -13.93 8.50
CA PRO A 173 5.27 -13.58 7.87
C PRO A 173 5.26 -12.14 7.34
N VAL A 174 4.54 -11.91 6.25
CA VAL A 174 4.40 -10.61 5.60
C VAL A 174 2.97 -10.12 5.69
N VAL A 175 2.81 -8.86 6.02
CA VAL A 175 1.59 -8.07 5.80
C VAL A 175 1.91 -7.06 4.72
N VAL A 176 1.24 -7.11 3.60
CA VAL A 176 1.38 -6.11 2.53
C VAL A 176 0.07 -5.37 2.35
N CYS A 177 0.15 -4.05 2.26
CA CYS A 177 -1.01 -3.19 2.03
C CYS A 177 -0.68 -2.06 1.07
N GLY A 178 -1.71 -1.47 0.50
CA GLY A 178 -1.59 -0.30 -0.35
C GLY A 178 -2.52 -0.33 -1.53
N ASP A 179 -2.25 0.59 -2.45
CA ASP A 179 -2.95 0.70 -3.72
C ASP A 179 -2.27 -0.18 -4.77
N PHE A 180 -2.97 -1.23 -5.18
CA PHE A 180 -2.53 -2.18 -6.20
C PHE A 180 -2.91 -1.74 -7.62
N ASN A 181 -3.66 -0.66 -7.76
CA ASN A 181 -4.14 -0.13 -9.03
C ASN A 181 -4.82 -1.18 -9.92
N ALA A 182 -5.46 -2.18 -9.30
CA ALA A 182 -6.22 -3.22 -10.01
C ALA A 182 -7.35 -3.76 -9.13
N ALA A 183 -8.55 -3.88 -9.68
CA ALA A 183 -9.62 -4.68 -9.11
C ALA A 183 -9.42 -6.16 -9.51
N HIS A 184 -9.60 -7.10 -8.56
CA HIS A 184 -9.29 -8.51 -8.81
C HIS A 184 -10.44 -9.24 -9.52
N GLU A 185 -11.60 -9.27 -8.88
CA GLU A 185 -12.75 -10.01 -9.37
C GLU A 185 -13.87 -9.07 -9.83
N GLU A 186 -14.88 -9.60 -10.52
CA GLU A 186 -16.03 -8.80 -10.98
C GLU A 186 -16.81 -8.15 -9.82
N ILE A 187 -16.81 -8.76 -8.64
CA ILE A 187 -17.40 -8.19 -7.43
C ILE A 187 -16.62 -6.96 -6.91
N ASP A 188 -15.38 -6.77 -7.35
CA ASP A 188 -14.52 -5.68 -6.91
C ASP A 188 -14.66 -4.41 -7.76
N ILE A 189 -15.57 -4.40 -8.72
CA ILE A 189 -15.81 -3.28 -9.63
C ILE A 189 -17.30 -3.11 -9.93
N ALA A 190 -17.77 -1.86 -9.97
CA ALA A 190 -19.19 -1.57 -10.17
C ALA A 190 -19.72 -1.96 -11.56
N ARG A 191 -18.88 -1.91 -12.60
CA ARG A 191 -19.28 -2.15 -13.99
C ARG A 191 -18.28 -3.07 -14.71
N PRO A 192 -18.17 -4.36 -14.33
CA PRO A 192 -17.14 -5.24 -14.86
C PRO A 192 -17.21 -5.39 -16.38
N LYS A 193 -18.41 -5.62 -16.94
CA LYS A 193 -18.58 -5.90 -18.38
C LYS A 193 -18.08 -4.80 -19.31
N THR A 194 -18.06 -3.56 -18.86
CA THR A 194 -17.61 -2.42 -19.68
C THR A 194 -16.16 -2.03 -19.44
N ASN A 195 -15.48 -2.69 -18.49
CA ASN A 195 -14.13 -2.31 -18.03
C ASN A 195 -13.07 -3.41 -18.23
N HIS A 196 -13.39 -4.57 -18.85
CA HIS A 196 -12.44 -5.67 -19.04
C HIS A 196 -11.12 -5.30 -19.76
N HIS A 197 -11.08 -4.17 -20.47
CA HIS A 197 -9.88 -3.68 -21.14
C HIS A 197 -9.46 -2.30 -20.63
N SER A 198 -10.00 -1.89 -19.48
CA SER A 198 -9.60 -0.62 -18.85
C SER A 198 -8.42 -0.84 -17.93
N ALA A 199 -7.51 0.15 -17.84
CA ALA A 199 -6.45 0.16 -16.83
C ALA A 199 -7.05 -0.05 -15.44
N GLY A 200 -6.49 -0.99 -14.67
CA GLY A 200 -6.98 -1.41 -13.36
C GLY A 200 -7.97 -2.60 -13.40
N PHE A 201 -8.38 -3.08 -14.61
CA PHE A 201 -9.22 -4.28 -14.73
C PHE A 201 -8.90 -5.12 -15.98
N THR A 202 -7.69 -5.02 -16.50
CA THR A 202 -7.21 -5.92 -17.56
C THR A 202 -6.93 -7.32 -16.98
N ASP A 203 -6.95 -8.34 -17.84
CA ASP A 203 -6.67 -9.72 -17.41
C ASP A 203 -5.24 -9.86 -16.86
N GLU A 204 -4.29 -9.09 -17.39
CA GLU A 204 -2.90 -9.06 -16.95
C GLU A 204 -2.76 -8.52 -15.53
N GLU A 205 -3.41 -7.38 -15.22
CA GLU A 205 -3.39 -6.77 -13.88
C GLU A 205 -4.09 -7.66 -12.86
N ARG A 206 -5.23 -8.24 -13.21
CA ARG A 206 -5.96 -9.21 -12.38
C ARG A 206 -5.14 -10.46 -12.11
N ARG A 207 -4.40 -10.95 -13.12
CA ARG A 207 -3.49 -12.08 -13.00
C ARG A 207 -2.38 -11.80 -11.99
N GLY A 208 -1.87 -10.57 -11.91
CA GLY A 208 -0.90 -10.16 -10.87
C GLY A 208 -1.42 -10.44 -9.46
N ILE A 209 -2.68 -10.08 -9.16
CA ILE A 209 -3.32 -10.35 -7.86
C ILE A 209 -3.58 -11.85 -7.69
N THR A 210 -4.06 -12.54 -8.72
CA THR A 210 -4.27 -14.02 -8.71
C THR A 210 -2.97 -14.74 -8.36
N ASN A 211 -1.83 -14.30 -8.91
CA ASN A 211 -0.52 -14.87 -8.63
C ASN A 211 -0.10 -14.69 -7.16
N LEU A 212 -0.39 -13.52 -6.55
CA LEU A 212 -0.18 -13.30 -5.11
C LEU A 212 -0.97 -14.32 -4.28
N ILE A 213 -2.25 -14.51 -4.58
CA ILE A 213 -3.13 -15.44 -3.86
C ILE A 213 -2.65 -16.88 -4.04
N ASN A 214 -2.32 -17.30 -5.27
CA ASN A 214 -1.80 -18.64 -5.57
C ASN A 214 -0.44 -18.91 -4.90
N ALA A 215 0.37 -17.87 -4.67
CA ALA A 215 1.63 -17.96 -3.93
C ALA A 215 1.46 -18.08 -2.42
N GLY A 216 0.22 -18.02 -1.91
CA GLY A 216 -0.13 -18.24 -0.49
C GLY A 216 -0.43 -16.98 0.29
N PHE A 217 -0.56 -15.82 -0.35
CA PHE A 217 -1.09 -14.62 0.30
C PHE A 217 -2.62 -14.65 0.35
N VAL A 218 -3.18 -14.12 1.42
CA VAL A 218 -4.63 -14.09 1.67
C VAL A 218 -5.14 -12.67 1.52
N ASP A 219 -6.09 -12.42 0.62
CA ASP A 219 -6.86 -11.18 0.59
C ASP A 219 -7.71 -11.11 1.87
N SER A 220 -7.29 -10.24 2.79
CA SER A 220 -7.88 -10.17 4.12
C SER A 220 -9.34 -9.76 4.12
N PHE A 221 -9.74 -8.84 3.23
CA PHE A 221 -11.13 -8.43 3.12
C PHE A 221 -11.98 -9.55 2.53
N ARG A 222 -11.57 -10.12 1.40
CA ARG A 222 -12.36 -11.12 0.68
C ARG A 222 -12.54 -12.42 1.47
N VAL A 223 -11.53 -12.82 2.24
CA VAL A 223 -11.63 -14.04 3.06
C VAL A 223 -12.59 -13.91 4.26
N LEU A 224 -12.84 -12.71 4.75
CA LEU A 224 -13.81 -12.44 5.81
C LEU A 224 -15.17 -12.02 5.25
N ASN A 225 -15.21 -11.46 4.04
CA ASN A 225 -16.39 -10.89 3.39
C ASN A 225 -16.51 -11.41 1.95
N PRO A 226 -16.75 -12.73 1.75
CA PRO A 226 -16.67 -13.36 0.42
C PRO A 226 -17.65 -12.78 -0.59
N ASP A 227 -18.86 -12.41 -0.15
CA ASP A 227 -19.95 -11.97 -1.03
C ASP A 227 -20.26 -10.47 -0.91
N VAL A 228 -19.44 -9.72 -0.18
CA VAL A 228 -19.69 -8.30 0.08
C VAL A 228 -19.07 -7.44 -1.02
N GLN A 229 -19.90 -6.70 -1.76
CA GLN A 229 -19.47 -5.75 -2.76
C GLN A 229 -19.20 -4.39 -2.10
N ARG A 230 -17.92 -3.99 -2.02
CA ARG A 230 -17.48 -2.71 -1.49
C ARG A 230 -16.29 -2.20 -2.27
N TYR A 231 -16.11 -0.88 -2.30
CA TYR A 231 -15.10 -0.21 -3.11
C TYR A 231 -14.19 0.64 -2.25
N THR A 232 -13.01 0.94 -2.79
CA THR A 232 -11.99 1.77 -2.11
C THR A 232 -11.67 3.03 -2.88
N TRP A 233 -11.99 3.08 -4.17
CA TRP A 233 -11.72 4.20 -5.08
C TRP A 233 -12.91 4.54 -5.96
N TRP A 234 -13.08 5.84 -6.24
CA TRP A 234 -14.10 6.37 -7.15
C TRP A 234 -13.51 7.46 -8.02
N SER A 235 -13.81 7.41 -9.32
CA SER A 235 -13.44 8.47 -10.23
C SER A 235 -14.01 9.82 -9.81
N HIS A 236 -13.27 10.90 -10.06
CA HIS A 236 -13.77 12.27 -9.87
C HIS A 236 -14.90 12.66 -10.82
N TRP A 237 -15.14 11.90 -11.89
CA TRP A 237 -16.12 12.20 -12.92
C TRP A 237 -17.47 11.56 -12.63
N GLY A 238 -18.54 12.22 -13.06
CA GLY A 238 -19.88 11.64 -13.12
C GLY A 238 -20.50 11.33 -11.74
N HIS A 239 -20.09 12.04 -10.68
CA HIS A 239 -20.58 11.78 -9.32
C HIS A 239 -20.41 10.32 -8.91
N ALA A 240 -19.28 9.71 -9.32
CA ALA A 240 -19.06 8.28 -9.18
C ALA A 240 -19.17 7.79 -7.73
N ARG A 241 -18.64 8.57 -6.76
CA ARG A 241 -18.72 8.19 -5.34
C ARG A 241 -20.13 8.30 -4.78
N GLU A 242 -20.89 9.33 -5.14
CA GLU A 242 -22.30 9.51 -4.74
C GLU A 242 -23.18 8.39 -5.30
N ASN A 243 -22.92 7.94 -6.53
CA ASN A 243 -23.62 6.85 -7.20
C ASN A 243 -23.05 5.46 -6.88
N ASN A 244 -22.04 5.39 -6.03
CA ASN A 244 -21.28 4.18 -5.68
C ASN A 244 -20.78 3.38 -6.91
N VAL A 245 -20.31 4.08 -7.94
CA VAL A 245 -19.66 3.49 -9.11
C VAL A 245 -18.15 3.46 -8.84
N GLY A 246 -17.73 2.51 -8.03
CA GLY A 246 -16.38 2.41 -7.50
C GLY A 246 -15.66 1.12 -7.86
N TRP A 247 -14.41 1.04 -7.43
CA TRP A 247 -13.50 -0.07 -7.62
C TRP A 247 -12.80 -0.37 -6.29
N ARG A 248 -12.59 -1.65 -5.96
CA ARG A 248 -11.74 -2.06 -4.85
C ARG A 248 -10.34 -2.32 -5.40
N ILE A 249 -9.45 -1.39 -5.19
CA ILE A 249 -8.06 -1.42 -5.68
C ILE A 249 -7.02 -1.27 -4.57
N ASP A 250 -7.48 -0.96 -3.36
CA ASP A 250 -6.66 -0.94 -2.14
C ASP A 250 -6.88 -2.22 -1.35
N TYR A 251 -5.79 -2.88 -0.94
CA TYR A 251 -5.84 -4.20 -0.32
C TYR A 251 -4.96 -4.29 0.92
N PHE A 252 -5.28 -5.31 1.73
CA PHE A 252 -4.38 -5.98 2.63
C PHE A 252 -4.26 -7.43 2.21
N PHE A 253 -3.05 -7.85 1.83
CA PHE A 253 -2.70 -9.25 1.70
C PHE A 253 -1.81 -9.66 2.86
N ILE A 254 -2.06 -10.82 3.46
CA ILE A 254 -1.29 -11.36 4.57
C ILE A 254 -0.77 -12.75 4.23
N SER A 255 0.40 -13.10 4.74
CA SER A 255 0.90 -14.49 4.70
C SER A 255 -0.15 -15.45 5.26
N LYS A 256 -0.32 -16.61 4.65
CA LYS A 256 -1.27 -17.65 5.08
C LYS A 256 -1.10 -18.02 6.57
N SER A 257 0.12 -17.97 7.08
CA SER A 257 0.43 -18.24 8.50
C SER A 257 -0.26 -17.26 9.47
N LEU A 258 -0.55 -16.02 9.02
CA LEU A 258 -1.25 -15.00 9.81
C LEU A 258 -2.78 -15.10 9.71
N ARG A 259 -3.33 -15.99 8.88
CA ARG A 259 -4.78 -16.08 8.66
C ARG A 259 -5.59 -16.25 9.96
N LYS A 260 -5.09 -17.06 10.89
CA LYS A 260 -5.74 -17.29 12.20
C LYS A 260 -5.70 -16.07 13.13
N ASN A 261 -4.75 -15.18 12.90
CA ASN A 261 -4.56 -13.96 13.67
C ASN A 261 -5.43 -12.80 13.14
N LEU A 262 -5.95 -12.88 11.91
CA LEU A 262 -6.83 -11.89 11.31
C LEU A 262 -8.19 -11.90 12.00
N LYS A 263 -8.60 -10.76 12.58
CA LYS A 263 -9.87 -10.60 13.32
C LYS A 263 -10.88 -9.75 12.57
N SER A 264 -10.41 -8.72 11.86
CA SER A 264 -11.27 -7.87 11.02
C SER A 264 -10.52 -7.40 9.78
N ALA A 265 -11.29 -7.05 8.75
CA ALA A 265 -10.82 -6.35 7.57
C ALA A 265 -11.96 -5.43 7.08
N GLU A 266 -11.73 -4.12 7.09
CA GLU A 266 -12.76 -3.12 6.89
C GLU A 266 -12.39 -2.13 5.80
N ILE A 267 -13.43 -1.55 5.16
CA ILE A 267 -13.34 -0.47 4.17
C ILE A 267 -14.15 0.72 4.69
N TYR A 268 -13.55 1.92 4.70
CA TYR A 268 -14.15 3.12 5.31
C TYR A 268 -14.66 4.10 4.27
N GLU A 269 -15.64 3.71 3.48
CA GLU A 269 -16.21 4.49 2.35
C GLU A 269 -16.67 5.89 2.75
N GLY A 270 -17.09 6.09 4.00
CA GLY A 270 -17.51 7.38 4.54
C GLY A 270 -16.38 8.37 4.83
N VAL A 271 -15.12 7.92 4.83
CA VAL A 271 -13.98 8.82 5.06
C VAL A 271 -13.67 9.59 3.78
N MET A 272 -13.80 10.91 3.88
CA MET A 272 -13.58 11.84 2.76
C MET A 272 -12.18 12.45 2.83
N GLY A 273 -11.74 13.08 1.74
CA GLY A 273 -10.46 13.81 1.65
C GLY A 273 -9.64 13.43 0.42
N SER A 274 -9.71 12.17 0.01
CA SER A 274 -9.13 11.61 -1.20
C SER A 274 -10.22 10.98 -2.07
N ASP A 275 -9.91 10.64 -3.31
CA ASP A 275 -10.71 9.79 -4.19
C ASP A 275 -10.68 8.31 -3.79
N HIS A 276 -9.72 7.93 -2.93
CA HIS A 276 -9.73 6.66 -2.20
C HIS A 276 -10.29 6.83 -0.79
N CYS A 277 -10.78 5.73 -0.21
CA CYS A 277 -11.07 5.64 1.21
C CYS A 277 -10.05 4.74 1.93
N PRO A 278 -9.88 4.90 3.26
CA PRO A 278 -9.03 3.99 4.03
C PRO A 278 -9.56 2.57 4.06
N VAL A 279 -8.64 1.62 4.16
CA VAL A 279 -8.91 0.22 4.48
C VAL A 279 -8.13 -0.18 5.72
N SER A 280 -8.58 -1.18 6.49
CA SER A 280 -7.84 -1.66 7.67
C SER A 280 -7.93 -3.16 7.88
N ILE A 281 -6.99 -3.65 8.69
CA ILE A 281 -7.06 -4.96 9.33
C ILE A 281 -6.79 -4.85 10.83
N ASP A 282 -7.41 -5.74 11.60
CA ASP A 282 -7.04 -5.99 13.00
C ASP A 282 -6.35 -7.37 13.10
N LEU A 283 -5.12 -7.39 13.61
CA LEU A 283 -4.33 -8.59 13.85
C LEU A 283 -4.12 -8.85 15.34
N GLU A 284 -4.26 -10.10 15.76
CA GLU A 284 -3.89 -10.56 17.09
C GLU A 284 -2.49 -11.18 17.03
N ILE A 285 -1.45 -10.37 17.28
CA ILE A 285 -0.03 -10.75 17.24
C ILE A 285 0.73 -10.19 18.45
#